data_bf5a9982b6764a35d8319716033935b0
#
_entry.id   bf5a9982b6764a35d8319716033935b0
#
_cell.length_a   1.000
_cell.length_b   1.000
_cell.length_c   1.000
_cell.angle_alpha   90.00
_cell.angle_beta   90.00
_cell.angle_gamma   90.00
#
_symmetry.space_group_name_H-M   'P 1'
#
loop_
_entity.id
_entity.type
_entity.pdbx_description
1 polymer ?
#
loop_
_entity_poly.entity_id
_entity_poly.type
_entity_poly.pdbx_seq_one_letter_code
_entity_poly.pdbx_strand_id
1 'polypeptide(L)'
;MANLKKIQLIALLGIFLAFTVVGLGAWTRLVDAGLGCPDWPGCYGFAIWPMSESEISLANELYPERKFEIAKAVPEVVHRYFAGSLGLLIIGLFLFAVFSKPRNSFIVKITATMTALVL
;
A
#
# COMPACT_ATOMS: atom_id res chain seq x y z
N MET A 1 18.52 16.46 18.65
CA MET A 1 19.21 16.16 17.38
C MET A 1 19.02 14.70 16.91
N ALA A 2 19.13 13.71 17.79
CA ALA A 2 18.94 12.29 17.40
C ALA A 2 17.57 11.97 16.79
N ASN A 3 16.48 12.53 17.32
CA ASN A 3 15.12 12.30 16.79
C ASN A 3 14.92 12.91 15.39
N LEU A 4 15.54 14.05 15.09
CA LEU A 4 15.45 14.68 13.78
C LEU A 4 16.11 13.82 12.70
N LYS A 5 17.30 13.24 12.99
CA LYS A 5 17.97 12.33 12.06
C LYS A 5 17.13 11.07 11.79
N LYS A 6 16.43 10.53 12.80
CA LYS A 6 15.53 9.38 12.62
C LYS A 6 14.35 9.75 11.73
N ILE A 7 13.73 10.91 11.96
CA ILE A 7 12.63 11.42 11.11
C ILE A 7 13.10 11.57 9.66
N GLN A 8 14.28 12.14 9.44
CA GLN A 8 14.85 12.29 8.09
C GLN A 8 15.07 10.95 7.40
N LEU A 9 15.62 9.96 8.12
CA LEU A 9 15.84 8.62 7.59
C LEU A 9 14.51 7.94 7.18
N ILE A 10 13.51 7.99 8.06
CA ILE A 10 12.18 7.43 7.78
C ILE A 10 11.53 8.15 6.59
N ALA A 11 11.69 9.48 6.51
CA ALA A 11 11.17 10.26 5.38
C ALA A 11 11.85 9.88 4.05
N LEU A 12 13.17 9.66 4.05
CA LEU A 12 13.89 9.20 2.86
C LEU A 12 13.44 7.80 2.42
N LEU A 13 13.25 6.88 3.34
CA LEU A 13 12.66 5.56 3.05
C LEU A 13 11.24 5.70 2.48
N GLY A 14 10.44 6.62 3.03
CA GLY A 14 9.11 6.94 2.53
C GLY A 14 9.12 7.48 1.10
N ILE A 15 10.07 8.35 0.76
CA ILE A 15 10.24 8.88 -0.60
C ILE A 15 10.56 7.74 -1.58
N PHE A 16 11.51 6.87 -1.26
CA PHE A 16 11.85 5.71 -2.07
C PHE A 16 10.64 4.78 -2.27
N LEU A 17 9.93 4.49 -1.19
CA LEU A 17 8.73 3.66 -1.23
C LEU A 17 7.61 4.32 -2.07
N ALA A 18 7.45 5.65 -1.98
CA ALA A 18 6.48 6.39 -2.77
C ALA A 18 6.76 6.29 -4.28
N PHE A 19 8.02 6.43 -4.71
CA PHE A 19 8.40 6.21 -6.10
C PHE A 19 8.08 4.79 -6.55
N THR A 20 8.35 3.79 -5.72
CA THR A 20 8.00 2.38 -6.00
C THR A 20 6.50 2.21 -6.17
N VAL A 21 5.69 2.77 -5.27
CA VAL A 21 4.21 2.71 -5.32
C VAL A 21 3.69 3.37 -6.59
N VAL A 22 4.22 4.54 -6.97
CA VAL A 22 3.83 5.24 -8.22
C VAL A 22 4.18 4.39 -9.44
N GLY A 23 5.38 3.80 -9.49
CA GLY A 23 5.79 2.91 -10.57
C GLY A 23 4.90 1.67 -10.70
N LEU A 24 4.61 1.02 -9.57
CA LEU A 24 3.69 -0.14 -9.51
C LEU A 24 2.27 0.23 -9.92
N GLY A 25 1.76 1.41 -9.49
CA GLY A 25 0.45 1.91 -9.90
C GLY A 25 0.37 2.21 -11.39
N ALA A 26 1.43 2.79 -11.96
CA ALA A 26 1.54 3.00 -13.39
C ALA A 26 1.54 1.67 -14.16
N TRP A 27 2.31 0.69 -13.69
CA TRP A 27 2.31 -0.66 -14.27
C TRP A 27 0.92 -1.30 -14.22
N THR A 28 0.26 -1.30 -13.06
CA THR A 28 -1.11 -1.82 -12.89
C THR A 28 -2.07 -1.19 -13.90
N ARG A 29 -1.95 0.11 -14.15
CA ARG A 29 -2.77 0.83 -15.12
C ARG A 29 -2.43 0.47 -16.57
N LEU A 30 -1.15 0.34 -16.90
CA LEU A 30 -0.69 0.03 -18.26
C LEU A 30 -1.07 -1.37 -18.73
N VAL A 31 -1.15 -2.34 -17.80
CA VAL A 31 -1.57 -3.71 -18.10
C VAL A 31 -3.07 -3.95 -17.86
N ASP A 32 -3.85 -2.88 -17.67
CA ASP A 32 -5.29 -2.92 -17.41
C ASP A 32 -5.68 -3.88 -16.27
N ALA A 33 -4.84 -3.90 -15.22
CA ALA A 33 -4.99 -4.76 -14.06
C ALA A 33 -5.81 -4.11 -12.93
N GLY A 34 -6.13 -2.84 -13.02
CA GLY A 34 -6.99 -2.17 -12.05
C GLY A 34 -8.36 -2.84 -11.97
N LEU A 35 -8.84 -3.10 -10.75
CA LEU A 35 -10.06 -3.86 -10.49
C LEU A 35 -9.99 -5.36 -10.88
N GLY A 36 -8.80 -5.93 -10.96
CA GLY A 36 -8.58 -7.37 -11.17
C GLY A 36 -9.04 -8.22 -9.99
N CYS A 37 -8.96 -7.67 -8.76
CA CYS A 37 -9.41 -8.32 -7.53
C CYS A 37 -10.80 -7.81 -7.11
N PRO A 38 -11.78 -8.68 -6.84
CA PRO A 38 -13.13 -8.27 -6.45
C PRO A 38 -13.25 -7.79 -5.01
N ASP A 39 -12.30 -8.12 -4.16
CA ASP A 39 -12.28 -7.90 -2.72
C ASP A 39 -11.04 -7.12 -2.25
N TRP A 40 -11.01 -6.79 -0.98
CA TRP A 40 -9.93 -6.07 -0.31
C TRP A 40 -9.85 -6.54 1.17
N PRO A 41 -8.67 -6.67 1.78
CA PRO A 41 -7.31 -6.31 1.31
C PRO A 41 -6.65 -7.34 0.38
N GLY A 42 -7.13 -8.57 0.36
CA GLY A 42 -6.62 -9.64 -0.46
C GLY A 42 -7.18 -9.66 -1.89
N CYS A 43 -7.28 -10.85 -2.45
CA CYS A 43 -7.76 -11.06 -3.80
C CYS A 43 -8.49 -12.41 -3.88
N TYR A 44 -9.77 -12.39 -4.27
CA TYR A 44 -10.66 -13.57 -4.36
C TYR A 44 -10.79 -14.37 -3.06
N GLY A 45 -10.79 -13.69 -1.90
CA GLY A 45 -10.85 -14.31 -0.58
C GLY A 45 -9.52 -14.83 -0.03
N PHE A 46 -8.44 -14.70 -0.78
CA PHE A 46 -7.08 -15.08 -0.37
C PHE A 46 -6.26 -13.86 0.05
N ALA A 47 -5.28 -14.08 0.94
CA ALA A 47 -4.41 -13.00 1.40
C ALA A 47 -3.61 -12.36 0.25
N ILE A 48 -3.21 -13.15 -0.73
CA ILE A 48 -2.48 -12.69 -1.92
C ILE A 48 -3.37 -12.92 -3.15
N TRP A 49 -3.35 -14.11 -3.72
CA TRP A 49 -4.22 -14.58 -4.81
C TRP A 49 -4.29 -16.11 -4.80
N PRO A 50 -5.27 -16.72 -5.47
CA PRO A 50 -5.33 -18.18 -5.63
C PRO A 50 -4.07 -18.71 -6.34
N MET A 51 -3.45 -19.77 -5.79
CA MET A 51 -2.20 -20.31 -6.32
C MET A 51 -2.36 -21.75 -6.88
N SER A 52 -3.40 -22.46 -6.46
CA SER A 52 -3.69 -23.84 -6.90
C SER A 52 -4.92 -23.88 -7.81
N GLU A 53 -5.04 -24.92 -8.61
CA GLU A 53 -6.20 -25.14 -9.49
C GLU A 53 -7.52 -25.21 -8.71
N SER A 54 -7.51 -25.83 -7.53
CA SER A 54 -8.67 -25.90 -6.64
C SER A 54 -9.08 -24.53 -6.10
N GLU A 55 -8.10 -23.70 -5.73
CA GLU A 55 -8.33 -22.32 -5.27
C GLU A 55 -8.86 -21.42 -6.39
N ILE A 56 -8.33 -21.58 -7.61
CA ILE A 56 -8.79 -20.85 -8.78
C ILE A 56 -10.23 -21.25 -9.13
N SER A 57 -10.56 -22.54 -9.05
CA SER A 57 -11.92 -23.03 -9.27
C SER A 57 -12.89 -22.43 -8.22
N LEU A 58 -12.50 -22.46 -6.94
CA LEU A 58 -13.28 -21.85 -5.86
C LEU A 58 -13.45 -20.35 -6.05
N ALA A 59 -12.39 -19.63 -6.43
CA ALA A 59 -12.43 -18.21 -6.69
C ALA A 59 -13.42 -17.88 -7.81
N ASN A 60 -13.41 -18.64 -8.90
CA ASN A 60 -14.32 -18.46 -10.04
C ASN A 60 -15.77 -18.83 -9.72
N GLU A 61 -15.99 -19.74 -8.78
CA GLU A 61 -17.33 -20.07 -8.26
C GLU A 61 -17.89 -18.97 -7.37
N LEU A 62 -17.06 -18.43 -6.45
CA LEU A 62 -17.46 -17.35 -5.53
C LEU A 62 -17.67 -16.02 -6.23
N TYR A 63 -16.93 -15.76 -7.31
CA TYR A 63 -16.98 -14.50 -8.07
C TYR A 63 -17.24 -14.74 -9.56
N PRO A 64 -18.42 -15.25 -9.94
CA PRO A 64 -18.74 -15.63 -11.33
C PRO A 64 -18.69 -14.46 -12.31
N GLU A 65 -18.96 -13.24 -11.83
CA GLU A 65 -18.92 -11.99 -12.62
C GLU A 65 -17.50 -11.57 -13.02
N ARG A 66 -16.48 -12.12 -12.32
CA ARG A 66 -15.10 -11.76 -12.53
C ARG A 66 -14.20 -12.99 -12.33
N LYS A 67 -13.90 -13.65 -13.44
CA LYS A 67 -13.00 -14.80 -13.42
C LYS A 67 -11.56 -14.40 -13.07
N PHE A 68 -10.88 -15.27 -12.36
CA PHE A 68 -9.50 -15.04 -11.94
C PHE A 68 -8.56 -14.99 -13.15
N GLU A 69 -7.78 -13.91 -13.23
CA GLU A 69 -6.71 -13.70 -14.21
C GLU A 69 -5.44 -13.29 -13.48
N ILE A 70 -4.43 -14.17 -13.45
CA ILE A 70 -3.18 -13.92 -12.73
C ILE A 70 -2.47 -12.65 -13.22
N ALA A 71 -2.54 -12.37 -14.52
CA ALA A 71 -1.94 -11.19 -15.13
C ALA A 71 -2.51 -9.86 -14.60
N LYS A 72 -3.73 -9.89 -14.07
CA LYS A 72 -4.39 -8.73 -13.44
C LYS A 72 -4.25 -8.76 -11.93
N ALA A 73 -4.35 -9.94 -11.30
CA ALA A 73 -4.27 -10.07 -9.85
C ALA A 73 -2.88 -9.67 -9.30
N VAL A 74 -1.80 -10.12 -9.93
CA VAL A 74 -0.44 -9.88 -9.46
C VAL A 74 -0.10 -8.37 -9.40
N PRO A 75 -0.22 -7.58 -10.47
CA PRO A 75 0.08 -6.15 -10.42
C PRO A 75 -0.74 -5.41 -9.37
N GLU A 76 -2.03 -5.73 -9.27
CA GLU A 76 -2.94 -5.06 -8.34
C GLU A 76 -2.61 -5.39 -6.89
N VAL A 77 -2.42 -6.66 -6.54
CA VAL A 77 -2.09 -7.07 -5.17
C VAL A 77 -0.74 -6.53 -4.74
N VAL A 78 0.29 -6.62 -5.60
CA VAL A 78 1.62 -6.08 -5.31
C VAL A 78 1.52 -4.57 -5.04
N HIS A 79 0.82 -3.83 -5.90
CA HIS A 79 0.60 -2.39 -5.70
C HIS A 79 -0.11 -2.11 -4.37
N ARG A 80 -1.18 -2.84 -4.02
CA ARG A 80 -1.92 -2.67 -2.77
C ARG A 80 -1.03 -2.83 -1.53
N TYR A 81 -0.19 -3.88 -1.49
CA TYR A 81 0.69 -4.11 -0.34
C TYR A 81 1.77 -3.04 -0.19
N PHE A 82 2.37 -2.59 -1.29
CA PHE A 82 3.33 -1.49 -1.26
C PHE A 82 2.67 -0.17 -0.86
N ALA A 83 1.49 0.13 -1.39
CA ALA A 83 0.72 1.32 -1.02
C ALA A 83 0.28 1.29 0.46
N GLY A 84 -0.19 0.14 0.94
CA GLY A 84 -0.53 -0.06 2.36
C GLY A 84 0.69 0.12 3.27
N SER A 85 1.85 -0.40 2.88
CA SER A 85 3.11 -0.22 3.62
C SER A 85 3.52 1.25 3.68
N LEU A 86 3.37 1.99 2.59
CA LEU A 86 3.60 3.44 2.56
C LEU A 86 2.65 4.18 3.50
N GLY A 87 1.36 3.84 3.48
CA GLY A 87 0.36 4.41 4.39
C GLY A 87 0.72 4.19 5.86
N LEU A 88 1.08 2.96 6.23
CA LEU A 88 1.53 2.63 7.59
C LEU A 88 2.80 3.38 7.98
N LEU A 89 3.76 3.55 7.07
CA LEU A 89 4.97 4.31 7.32
C LEU A 89 4.66 5.79 7.58
N ILE A 90 3.74 6.40 6.81
CA ILE A 90 3.31 7.79 7.00
C ILE A 90 2.62 7.97 8.36
N ILE A 91 1.70 7.05 8.72
CA ILE A 91 1.06 7.06 10.03
C ILE A 91 2.10 6.92 11.15
N GLY A 92 3.03 5.98 11.01
CA GLY A 92 4.13 5.77 11.95
C GLY A 92 5.00 7.02 12.11
N LEU A 93 5.31 7.71 11.02
CA LEU A 93 6.07 8.96 11.03
C LEU A 93 5.31 10.08 11.77
N PHE A 94 4.01 10.18 11.56
CA PHE A 94 3.15 11.13 12.29
C PHE A 94 3.13 10.84 13.79
N LEU A 95 2.89 9.60 14.18
CA LEU A 95 2.88 9.19 15.58
C LEU A 95 4.26 9.46 16.24
N PHE A 96 5.34 9.10 15.54
CA PHE A 96 6.68 9.37 16.01
C PHE A 96 6.93 10.89 16.20
N ALA A 97 6.47 11.73 15.27
CA ALA A 97 6.60 13.19 15.39
C ALA A 97 5.80 13.76 16.57
N VAL A 98 4.62 13.22 16.85
CA VAL A 98 3.77 13.63 17.99
C VAL A 98 4.41 13.30 19.34
N PHE A 99 4.97 12.09 19.46
CA PHE A 99 5.54 11.61 20.72
C PHE A 99 7.01 11.98 20.93
N SER A 100 7.70 12.51 19.91
CA SER A 100 9.10 12.96 20.03
C SER A 100 9.25 14.20 20.91
N LYS A 101 10.30 14.21 21.72
CA LYS A 101 10.67 15.39 22.54
C LYS A 101 12.08 15.87 22.15
N PRO A 102 12.33 17.19 21.97
CA PRO A 102 11.33 18.27 21.98
C PRO A 102 10.39 18.18 20.77
N ARG A 103 9.11 18.50 20.98
CA ARG A 103 8.08 18.44 19.94
C ARG A 103 8.26 19.58 18.94
N ASN A 104 8.39 19.25 17.66
CA ASN A 104 8.44 20.25 16.58
C ASN A 104 7.06 20.39 15.94
N SER A 105 6.39 21.51 16.22
CA SER A 105 5.03 21.78 15.72
C SER A 105 4.93 21.77 14.19
N PHE A 106 5.96 22.23 13.49
CA PHE A 106 5.99 22.23 12.01
C PHE A 106 6.01 20.81 11.45
N ILE A 107 6.87 19.93 12.00
CA ILE A 107 6.95 18.51 11.57
C ILE A 107 5.62 17.80 11.85
N VAL A 108 5.03 18.03 13.03
CA VAL A 108 3.73 17.43 13.38
C VAL A 108 2.65 17.85 12.41
N LYS A 109 2.58 19.13 12.05
CA LYS A 109 1.58 19.63 11.07
C LYS A 109 1.76 18.99 9.69
N ILE A 110 2.99 18.94 9.17
CA ILE A 110 3.26 18.33 7.86
C ILE A 110 2.89 16.85 7.87
N THR A 111 3.35 16.09 8.87
CA THR A 111 3.05 14.65 8.94
C THR A 111 1.56 14.36 9.15
N ALA A 112 0.86 15.21 9.91
CA ALA A 112 -0.61 15.14 10.04
C ALA A 112 -1.31 15.37 8.69
N THR A 113 -0.88 16.39 7.93
CA THR A 113 -1.42 16.66 6.59
C THR A 113 -1.17 15.48 5.65
N MET A 114 0.05 14.92 5.64
CA MET A 114 0.37 13.74 4.83
C MET A 114 -0.54 12.54 5.21
N THR A 115 -0.74 12.31 6.50
CA THR A 115 -1.64 11.24 6.98
C THR A 115 -3.07 11.46 6.52
N ALA A 116 -3.58 12.69 6.61
CA ALA A 116 -4.93 13.02 6.16
C ALA A 116 -5.14 12.88 4.64
N LEU A 117 -4.06 13.05 3.85
CA LEU A 117 -4.12 12.89 2.38
C LEU A 117 -4.07 11.42 1.94
N VAL A 118 -3.58 10.52 2.80
CA VAL A 118 -3.39 9.08 2.49
C VAL A 118 -4.58 8.24 2.98
N LEU A 119 -5.31 8.71 3.99
CA LEU A 119 -6.53 8.06 4.52
C LEU A 119 -7.78 8.50 3.76
#